data_16ad20e83d4a5750cf085ce1a65628c8
#
_entry.id   16ad20e83d4a5750cf085ce1a65628c8
#
_cell.length_a   1.000
_cell.length_b   1.000
_cell.length_c   1.000
_cell.angle_alpha   90.00
_cell.angle_beta   90.00
_cell.angle_gamma   90.00
#
_symmetry.space_group_name_H-M   'P 1'
#
loop_
_entity.id
_entity.type
_entity.pdbx_description
1 polymer ?
#
loop_
_entity_poly.entity_id
_entity_poly.type
_entity_poly.pdbx_seq_one_letter_code
_entity_poly.pdbx_strand_id
1 'polypeptide(L)'
;MKYPRTLIAAAAAAAFVPVPAAASSNPPTSITLVVYDSFPPEGTSLNAALDRFTDETGIDVEVVVAGDAGTMVSKAVLTAGNPEGDVMFGVDNTYLSRVIDEDVFERYEASGLDAIAPELLELVAGGEATPVDFGDVCVNYDIEWFEAEGIVLPTDLASLADPTYRDLLVVENPASSSPGLAFLMASIAEFGDGWVDYWTELVDNGVDVADGWTEAYYDRFSGTGDGDRPLVVSYGSSPPAEVVFAETPIDAATTGVLADTCFRQIEFAGILRGTDSPDEARQLVDFLISAEFQSELALNLFVYPANTGVELPQVFTDFAVVPEDPATLDPEVIATNRAAWIETWTNTVLR
;
A
#
# COMPACT_ATOMS: atom_id res chain seq x y z
N MET A 1 41.43 -90.43 -37.98
CA MET A 1 40.08 -89.83 -38.06
C MET A 1 39.97 -88.62 -37.23
N LYS A 2 39.89 -87.41 -37.87
CA LYS A 2 39.89 -86.15 -37.24
C LYS A 2 38.48 -85.63 -37.28
N TYR A 3 37.89 -85.23 -36.12
CA TYR A 3 36.62 -84.57 -36.04
C TYR A 3 36.83 -83.05 -35.92
N PRO A 4 36.09 -82.17 -36.63
CA PRO A 4 36.21 -80.78 -36.50
C PRO A 4 35.35 -80.27 -35.32
N ARG A 5 35.94 -79.36 -34.51
CA ARG A 5 35.25 -78.58 -33.47
C ARG A 5 34.53 -77.40 -34.08
N THR A 6 33.25 -77.37 -33.91
CA THR A 6 32.40 -76.18 -34.26
C THR A 6 32.38 -75.22 -33.09
N LEU A 7 32.85 -73.97 -33.31
CA LEU A 7 32.76 -72.85 -32.37
C LEU A 7 31.38 -72.22 -32.58
N ILE A 8 30.60 -72.16 -31.49
CA ILE A 8 29.35 -71.43 -31.45
C ILE A 8 29.72 -70.05 -30.79
N ALA A 9 29.61 -68.99 -31.57
CA ALA A 9 29.75 -67.65 -31.04
C ALA A 9 28.38 -67.19 -30.50
N ALA A 10 28.32 -66.92 -29.18
CA ALA A 10 27.15 -66.33 -28.53
C ALA A 10 27.26 -64.79 -28.64
N ALA A 11 26.33 -64.19 -29.41
CA ALA A 11 26.22 -62.70 -29.45
C ALA A 11 25.38 -62.24 -28.24
N ALA A 12 26.02 -61.54 -27.32
CA ALA A 12 25.36 -60.88 -26.21
C ALA A 12 24.74 -59.56 -26.71
N ALA A 13 23.42 -59.49 -26.81
CA ALA A 13 22.69 -58.23 -27.05
C ALA A 13 22.64 -57.41 -25.76
N ALA A 14 23.36 -56.31 -25.71
CA ALA A 14 23.26 -55.34 -24.62
C ALA A 14 21.96 -54.51 -24.78
N ALA A 15 21.00 -54.75 -23.91
CA ALA A 15 19.79 -53.94 -23.81
C ALA A 15 20.13 -52.57 -23.20
N PHE A 16 20.05 -51.50 -24.01
CA PHE A 16 20.11 -50.11 -23.52
C PHE A 16 18.79 -49.82 -22.78
N VAL A 17 18.83 -49.73 -21.48
CA VAL A 17 17.73 -49.17 -20.67
C VAL A 17 17.92 -47.67 -20.67
N PRO A 18 16.97 -46.85 -21.18
CA PRO A 18 17.05 -45.41 -21.07
C PRO A 18 16.92 -45.01 -19.59
N VAL A 19 17.94 -44.41 -19.01
CA VAL A 19 17.87 -43.74 -17.72
C VAL A 19 16.98 -42.50 -17.92
N PRO A 20 15.87 -42.34 -17.18
CA PRO A 20 15.12 -41.10 -17.23
C PRO A 20 16.05 -39.97 -16.81
N ALA A 21 16.16 -38.93 -17.64
CA ALA A 21 16.82 -37.70 -17.27
C ALA A 21 16.11 -37.18 -16.00
N ALA A 22 16.82 -37.11 -14.89
CA ALA A 22 16.35 -36.37 -13.72
C ALA A 22 16.13 -34.94 -14.17
N ALA A 23 14.89 -34.45 -14.10
CA ALA A 23 14.64 -33.02 -14.17
C ALA A 23 15.48 -32.39 -13.04
N SER A 24 16.47 -31.59 -13.38
CA SER A 24 17.17 -30.75 -12.40
C SER A 24 16.16 -29.68 -11.98
N SER A 25 15.47 -29.90 -10.89
CA SER A 25 14.80 -28.83 -10.18
C SER A 25 15.89 -27.96 -9.58
N ASN A 26 16.27 -26.90 -10.25
CA ASN A 26 16.92 -25.79 -9.55
C ASN A 26 15.97 -25.41 -8.41
N PRO A 27 16.49 -25.06 -7.21
CA PRO A 27 15.63 -24.47 -6.18
C PRO A 27 14.91 -23.26 -6.81
N PRO A 28 13.65 -22.98 -6.44
CA PRO A 28 12.97 -21.80 -6.92
C PRO A 28 13.83 -20.56 -6.66
N THR A 29 13.90 -19.66 -7.62
CA THR A 29 14.52 -18.36 -7.42
C THR A 29 13.63 -17.62 -6.44
N SER A 30 14.17 -17.12 -5.32
CA SER A 30 13.39 -16.35 -4.34
C SER A 30 13.67 -14.89 -4.53
N ILE A 31 12.63 -14.05 -4.46
CA ILE A 31 12.72 -12.59 -4.43
C ILE A 31 11.95 -12.04 -3.23
N THR A 32 12.37 -10.87 -2.75
CA THR A 32 11.78 -10.22 -1.58
C THR A 32 10.93 -9.03 -2.01
N LEU A 33 9.64 -9.07 -1.62
CA LEU A 33 8.70 -7.94 -1.72
C LEU A 33 8.67 -7.20 -0.38
N VAL A 34 9.20 -5.98 -0.35
CA VAL A 34 9.19 -5.09 0.82
C VAL A 34 7.89 -4.29 0.83
N VAL A 35 7.17 -4.32 1.96
CA VAL A 35 5.85 -3.70 2.10
C VAL A 35 5.70 -2.95 3.43
N TYR A 36 4.65 -2.14 3.54
CA TYR A 36 4.28 -1.44 4.77
C TYR A 36 3.51 -2.34 5.76
N ASP A 37 3.31 -1.88 7.00
CA ASP A 37 2.87 -2.72 8.13
C ASP A 37 1.41 -3.17 8.05
N SER A 38 0.52 -2.46 7.37
CA SER A 38 -0.86 -2.91 7.14
C SER A 38 -1.02 -3.83 5.92
N PHE A 39 0.03 -4.11 5.16
CA PHE A 39 0.00 -5.16 4.13
C PHE A 39 -0.03 -6.55 4.80
N PRO A 40 -1.02 -7.43 4.46
CA PRO A 40 -1.12 -8.74 5.09
C PRO A 40 0.05 -9.64 4.67
N PRO A 41 0.94 -10.07 5.60
CA PRO A 41 2.10 -10.88 5.25
C PRO A 41 1.75 -12.32 4.86
N GLU A 42 0.60 -12.82 5.33
CA GLU A 42 0.14 -14.19 5.08
C GLU A 42 -1.37 -14.36 5.27
N GLY A 43 -1.92 -15.42 4.74
CA GLY A 43 -3.26 -15.93 5.13
C GLY A 43 -4.44 -15.29 4.40
N THR A 44 -4.22 -14.44 3.41
CA THR A 44 -5.29 -13.76 2.65
C THR A 44 -5.34 -14.23 1.19
N SER A 45 -6.38 -13.83 0.46
CA SER A 45 -6.47 -14.10 -0.98
C SER A 45 -5.42 -13.31 -1.79
N LEU A 46 -4.93 -12.18 -1.26
CA LEU A 46 -3.81 -11.44 -1.84
C LEU A 46 -2.51 -12.27 -1.80
N ASN A 47 -2.24 -12.93 -0.66
CA ASN A 47 -1.10 -13.84 -0.54
C ASN A 47 -1.28 -15.05 -1.46
N ALA A 48 -2.51 -15.58 -1.58
CA ALA A 48 -2.79 -16.66 -2.52
C ALA A 48 -2.58 -16.24 -3.99
N ALA A 49 -2.72 -14.95 -4.34
CA ALA A 49 -2.33 -14.46 -5.66
C ALA A 49 -0.80 -14.49 -5.85
N LEU A 50 -0.01 -14.14 -4.83
CA LEU A 50 1.45 -14.28 -4.86
C LEU A 50 1.87 -15.76 -4.96
N ASP A 51 1.18 -16.68 -4.28
CA ASP A 51 1.41 -18.12 -4.41
C ASP A 51 1.15 -18.60 -5.84
N ARG A 52 0.10 -18.12 -6.51
CA ARG A 52 -0.17 -18.45 -7.93
C ARG A 52 0.92 -17.91 -8.85
N PHE A 53 1.42 -16.69 -8.62
CA PHE A 53 2.59 -16.17 -9.34
C PHE A 53 3.80 -17.11 -9.18
N THR A 54 4.05 -17.60 -7.96
CA THR A 54 5.12 -18.56 -7.67
C THR A 54 4.90 -19.88 -8.44
N ASP A 55 3.67 -20.40 -8.44
CA ASP A 55 3.32 -21.65 -9.15
C ASP A 55 3.51 -21.52 -10.68
N GLU A 56 3.21 -20.36 -11.25
CA GLU A 56 3.29 -20.10 -12.70
C GLU A 56 4.71 -19.81 -13.18
N THR A 57 5.49 -19.08 -12.40
CA THR A 57 6.82 -18.58 -12.80
C THR A 57 7.98 -19.43 -12.22
N GLY A 58 7.75 -20.12 -11.10
CA GLY A 58 8.80 -20.75 -10.31
C GLY A 58 9.61 -19.76 -9.48
N ILE A 59 9.14 -18.50 -9.35
CA ILE A 59 9.76 -17.45 -8.53
C ILE A 59 9.02 -17.39 -7.20
N ASP A 60 9.70 -17.70 -6.10
CA ASP A 60 9.15 -17.62 -4.76
C ASP A 60 9.18 -16.17 -4.25
N VAL A 61 8.07 -15.68 -3.66
CA VAL A 61 7.96 -14.30 -3.18
C VAL A 61 7.95 -14.29 -1.65
N GLU A 62 9.03 -13.78 -1.05
CA GLU A 62 9.10 -13.51 0.39
C GLU A 62 8.58 -12.10 0.68
N VAL A 63 7.50 -11.99 1.48
CA VAL A 63 6.94 -10.69 1.91
C VAL A 63 7.65 -10.23 3.19
N VAL A 64 8.25 -9.04 3.15
CA VAL A 64 8.95 -8.43 4.29
C VAL A 64 8.30 -7.11 4.67
N VAL A 65 7.74 -7.06 5.88
CA VAL A 65 7.14 -5.84 6.44
C VAL A 65 8.20 -4.93 7.02
N ALA A 66 8.32 -3.70 6.52
CA ALA A 66 9.39 -2.76 6.87
C ALA A 66 8.97 -1.66 7.86
N GLY A 67 7.72 -1.65 8.32
CA GLY A 67 7.10 -0.60 9.14
C GLY A 67 6.13 0.23 8.30
N ASP A 68 5.54 1.29 8.88
CA ASP A 68 4.66 2.19 8.12
C ASP A 68 5.42 2.83 6.95
N ALA A 69 4.72 3.29 5.91
CA ALA A 69 5.28 3.70 4.63
C ALA A 69 6.42 4.71 4.73
N GLY A 70 6.33 5.70 5.61
CA GLY A 70 7.42 6.67 5.84
C GLY A 70 8.68 6.04 6.43
N THR A 71 8.52 5.03 7.30
CA THR A 71 9.62 4.24 7.86
C THR A 71 10.25 3.35 6.79
N MET A 72 9.42 2.67 6.00
CA MET A 72 9.84 1.84 4.86
C MET A 72 10.67 2.64 3.85
N VAL A 73 10.16 3.79 3.41
CA VAL A 73 10.88 4.70 2.50
C VAL A 73 12.20 5.18 3.10
N SER A 74 12.22 5.51 4.40
CA SER A 74 13.45 5.96 5.06
C SER A 74 14.53 4.88 5.09
N LYS A 75 14.15 3.62 5.33
CA LYS A 75 15.07 2.46 5.25
C LYS A 75 15.58 2.26 3.82
N ALA A 76 14.70 2.30 2.82
CA ALA A 76 15.07 2.12 1.42
C ALA A 76 16.07 3.20 0.94
N VAL A 77 15.88 4.45 1.33
CA VAL A 77 16.83 5.55 1.05
C VAL A 77 18.19 5.30 1.69
N LEU A 78 18.22 4.85 2.94
CA LEU A 78 19.48 4.55 3.65
C LEU A 78 20.26 3.38 3.04
N THR A 79 19.57 2.46 2.37
CA THR A 79 20.15 1.26 1.76
C THR A 79 20.19 1.34 0.23
N ALA A 80 19.94 2.51 -0.37
CA ALA A 80 19.95 2.68 -1.82
C ALA A 80 21.24 2.15 -2.46
N GLY A 81 21.10 1.28 -3.47
CA GLY A 81 22.20 0.59 -4.12
C GLY A 81 22.71 -0.69 -3.41
N ASN A 82 22.23 -0.98 -2.19
CA ASN A 82 22.40 -2.26 -1.50
C ASN A 82 21.15 -2.57 -0.70
N PRO A 83 20.02 -2.83 -1.38
CA PRO A 83 18.71 -2.89 -0.78
C PRO A 83 18.50 -4.15 0.09
N GLU A 84 17.50 -4.08 0.99
CA GLU A 84 17.07 -5.21 1.82
C GLU A 84 16.07 -6.15 1.12
N GLY A 85 15.72 -5.85 -0.14
CA GLY A 85 14.80 -6.65 -0.95
C GLY A 85 14.94 -6.35 -2.43
N ASP A 86 14.01 -6.86 -3.25
CA ASP A 86 14.07 -6.78 -4.71
C ASP A 86 13.03 -5.84 -5.30
N VAL A 87 11.82 -5.85 -4.75
CA VAL A 87 10.72 -4.96 -5.10
C VAL A 87 10.18 -4.32 -3.84
N MET A 88 9.82 -3.04 -3.89
CA MET A 88 9.12 -2.34 -2.82
C MET A 88 7.75 -1.89 -3.32
N PHE A 89 6.69 -2.11 -2.53
CA PHE A 89 5.33 -1.67 -2.79
C PHE A 89 4.78 -0.86 -1.62
N GLY A 90 4.02 0.19 -1.91
CA GLY A 90 3.39 1.07 -0.94
C GLY A 90 4.11 2.41 -0.73
N VAL A 91 4.92 2.84 -1.72
CA VAL A 91 5.38 4.23 -1.80
C VAL A 91 4.28 5.05 -2.42
N ASP A 92 3.79 6.06 -1.74
CA ASP A 92 2.76 6.92 -2.29
C ASP A 92 3.30 8.22 -2.90
N ASN A 93 2.40 8.98 -3.53
CA ASN A 93 2.72 10.24 -4.18
C ASN A 93 3.29 11.30 -3.23
N THR A 94 3.09 11.18 -1.91
CA THR A 94 3.68 12.11 -0.93
C THR A 94 5.16 11.85 -0.70
N TYR A 95 5.61 10.60 -0.87
CA TYR A 95 7.00 10.17 -0.74
C TYR A 95 7.70 9.92 -2.09
N LEU A 96 6.97 9.86 -3.21
CA LEU A 96 7.49 9.46 -4.53
C LEU A 96 8.75 10.25 -4.93
N SER A 97 8.75 11.56 -4.79
CA SER A 97 9.90 12.40 -5.12
C SER A 97 11.16 11.98 -4.35
N ARG A 98 11.02 11.55 -3.08
CA ARG A 98 12.15 11.14 -2.26
C ARG A 98 12.82 9.88 -2.78
N VAL A 99 12.05 8.89 -3.22
CA VAL A 99 12.62 7.65 -3.78
C VAL A 99 13.22 7.86 -5.16
N ILE A 100 12.68 8.81 -5.94
CA ILE A 100 13.24 9.21 -7.24
C ILE A 100 14.55 9.97 -7.07
N ASP A 101 14.58 10.99 -6.21
CA ASP A 101 15.75 11.86 -6.01
C ASP A 101 16.95 11.11 -5.40
N GLU A 102 16.68 10.13 -4.56
CA GLU A 102 17.70 9.30 -3.89
C GLU A 102 18.02 8.02 -4.68
N ASP A 103 17.53 7.91 -5.93
CA ASP A 103 17.81 6.78 -6.82
C ASP A 103 17.50 5.41 -6.20
N VAL A 104 16.41 5.30 -5.42
CA VAL A 104 16.02 4.05 -4.73
C VAL A 104 15.57 2.99 -5.73
N PHE A 105 14.87 3.40 -6.80
CA PHE A 105 14.32 2.49 -7.81
C PHE A 105 15.13 2.45 -9.10
N GLU A 106 15.12 1.30 -9.75
CA GLU A 106 15.51 1.15 -11.14
C GLU A 106 14.35 1.57 -12.06
N ARG A 107 14.66 2.25 -13.15
CA ARG A 107 13.65 2.57 -14.17
C ARG A 107 13.19 1.31 -14.87
N TYR A 108 11.89 1.11 -14.88
CA TYR A 108 11.26 0.00 -15.56
C TYR A 108 9.89 0.41 -16.11
N GLU A 109 9.67 0.19 -17.40
CA GLU A 109 8.36 0.33 -18.01
C GLU A 109 7.65 -1.03 -17.96
N ALA A 110 6.73 -1.17 -17.00
CA ALA A 110 6.03 -2.42 -16.77
C ALA A 110 5.16 -2.85 -17.95
N SER A 111 5.05 -4.14 -18.15
CA SER A 111 4.14 -4.72 -19.15
C SER A 111 2.70 -4.60 -18.65
N GLY A 112 1.80 -4.05 -19.49
CA GLY A 112 0.37 -3.93 -19.12
C GLY A 112 -0.02 -2.54 -18.62
N LEU A 113 0.84 -1.53 -18.70
CA LEU A 113 0.51 -0.13 -18.37
C LEU A 113 -0.69 0.44 -19.14
N ASP A 114 -1.05 -0.15 -20.27
CA ASP A 114 -2.23 0.22 -21.07
C ASP A 114 -3.57 -0.10 -20.36
N ALA A 115 -3.54 -0.96 -19.33
CA ALA A 115 -4.68 -1.23 -18.47
C ALA A 115 -4.79 -0.28 -17.26
N ILE A 116 -3.74 0.48 -16.96
CA ILE A 116 -3.70 1.40 -15.81
C ILE A 116 -4.38 2.73 -16.19
N ALA A 117 -5.10 3.32 -15.23
CA ALA A 117 -5.74 4.62 -15.40
C ALA A 117 -4.70 5.68 -15.81
N PRO A 118 -4.90 6.38 -16.93
CA PRO A 118 -3.88 7.29 -17.50
C PRO A 118 -3.44 8.39 -16.56
N GLU A 119 -4.33 8.91 -15.72
CA GLU A 119 -4.06 9.96 -14.74
C GLU A 119 -3.05 9.53 -13.66
N LEU A 120 -2.99 8.23 -13.34
CA LEU A 120 -2.02 7.70 -12.37
C LEU A 120 -0.61 7.61 -12.96
N LEU A 121 -0.49 7.47 -14.28
CA LEU A 121 0.78 7.39 -14.99
C LEU A 121 1.46 8.76 -15.16
N GLU A 122 0.72 9.85 -15.04
CA GLU A 122 1.27 11.20 -15.24
C GLU A 122 2.40 11.54 -14.26
N LEU A 123 2.33 10.99 -13.03
CA LEU A 123 3.33 11.22 -11.98
C LEU A 123 4.66 10.48 -12.21
N VAL A 124 4.66 9.46 -13.07
CA VAL A 124 5.80 8.54 -13.31
C VAL A 124 6.06 8.32 -14.79
N ALA A 125 5.89 9.36 -15.61
CA ALA A 125 6.00 9.30 -17.07
C ALA A 125 7.39 8.83 -17.57
N GLY A 126 8.42 8.85 -16.74
CA GLY A 126 9.76 8.35 -17.03
C GLY A 126 10.00 6.90 -16.62
N GLY A 127 8.98 6.18 -16.14
CA GLY A 127 9.10 4.79 -15.66
C GLY A 127 9.91 4.66 -14.37
N GLU A 128 9.88 5.69 -13.52
CA GLU A 128 10.58 5.69 -12.23
C GLU A 128 9.96 4.72 -11.22
N ALA A 129 8.64 4.55 -11.28
CA ALA A 129 7.84 3.63 -10.47
C ALA A 129 6.59 3.22 -11.25
N THR A 130 5.85 2.24 -10.75
CA THR A 130 4.63 1.70 -11.37
C THR A 130 3.45 1.92 -10.43
N PRO A 131 2.38 2.65 -10.83
CA PRO A 131 1.17 2.78 -10.02
C PRO A 131 0.49 1.43 -9.83
N VAL A 132 0.12 1.08 -8.59
CA VAL A 132 -0.54 -0.18 -8.26
C VAL A 132 -1.97 0.05 -7.80
N ASP A 133 -2.20 1.05 -6.98
CA ASP A 133 -3.51 1.38 -6.46
C ASP A 133 -3.63 2.87 -6.10
N PHE A 134 -4.83 3.26 -5.68
CA PHE A 134 -5.08 4.59 -5.14
C PHE A 134 -6.18 4.55 -4.07
N GLY A 135 -6.16 5.56 -3.23
CA GLY A 135 -7.18 5.81 -2.22
C GLY A 135 -7.30 7.30 -1.97
N ASP A 136 -8.24 7.67 -1.12
CA ASP A 136 -8.38 9.04 -0.64
C ASP A 136 -8.26 9.02 0.88
N VAL A 137 -7.23 9.67 1.41
CA VAL A 137 -7.06 9.83 2.86
C VAL A 137 -8.01 10.89 3.34
N CYS A 138 -8.93 10.50 4.21
CA CYS A 138 -10.05 11.33 4.70
C CYS A 138 -10.16 11.21 6.22
N VAL A 139 -10.95 12.07 6.84
CA VAL A 139 -11.39 11.85 8.23
C VAL A 139 -12.59 10.91 8.23
N ASN A 140 -12.47 9.82 8.99
CA ASN A 140 -13.56 8.88 9.24
C ASN A 140 -14.15 9.14 10.62
N TYR A 141 -15.42 8.76 10.83
CA TYR A 141 -16.12 8.97 12.08
C TYR A 141 -16.90 7.73 12.52
N ASP A 142 -17.08 7.58 13.83
CA ASP A 142 -17.91 6.57 14.47
C ASP A 142 -19.38 7.02 14.44
N ILE A 143 -20.19 6.32 13.65
CA ILE A 143 -21.61 6.66 13.43
C ILE A 143 -22.39 6.55 14.74
N GLU A 144 -22.21 5.44 15.49
CA GLU A 144 -22.97 5.18 16.70
C GLU A 144 -22.63 6.21 17.79
N TRP A 145 -21.36 6.59 17.93
CA TRP A 145 -20.94 7.58 18.89
C TRP A 145 -21.57 8.96 18.62
N PHE A 146 -21.52 9.45 17.36
CA PHE A 146 -22.10 10.75 17.00
C PHE A 146 -23.60 10.78 17.15
N GLU A 147 -24.31 9.67 16.82
CA GLU A 147 -25.74 9.54 17.04
C GLU A 147 -26.11 9.54 18.54
N ALA A 148 -25.34 8.85 19.38
CA ALA A 148 -25.56 8.76 20.81
C ALA A 148 -25.34 10.09 21.53
N GLU A 149 -24.28 10.83 21.17
CA GLU A 149 -23.96 12.13 21.76
C GLU A 149 -24.82 13.28 21.17
N GLY A 150 -25.42 13.09 20.01
CA GLY A 150 -26.26 14.10 19.32
C GLY A 150 -25.46 15.32 18.86
N ILE A 151 -24.16 15.14 18.62
CA ILE A 151 -23.26 16.17 18.08
C ILE A 151 -23.34 16.17 16.56
N VAL A 152 -23.41 17.36 15.95
CA VAL A 152 -23.39 17.49 14.50
C VAL A 152 -22.00 17.13 13.99
N LEU A 153 -21.93 16.39 12.88
CA LEU A 153 -20.66 16.03 12.25
C LEU A 153 -19.89 17.28 11.76
N PRO A 154 -18.56 17.28 11.86
CA PRO A 154 -17.74 18.28 11.15
C PRO A 154 -17.96 18.13 9.64
N THR A 155 -17.87 19.23 8.90
CA THR A 155 -18.16 19.23 7.45
C THR A 155 -16.91 19.29 6.59
N ASP A 156 -15.82 19.85 7.14
CA ASP A 156 -14.58 20.16 6.43
C ASP A 156 -13.39 20.19 7.41
N LEU A 157 -12.19 20.39 6.89
CA LEU A 157 -10.97 20.49 7.70
C LEU A 157 -11.06 21.65 8.74
N ALA A 158 -11.60 22.80 8.35
CA ALA A 158 -11.67 23.94 9.25
C ALA A 158 -12.54 23.66 10.48
N SER A 159 -13.65 22.94 10.29
CA SER A 159 -14.59 22.62 11.37
C SER A 159 -13.99 21.66 12.41
N LEU A 160 -12.98 20.85 12.08
CA LEU A 160 -12.30 19.95 13.03
C LEU A 160 -11.62 20.71 14.18
N ALA A 161 -11.24 21.97 13.98
CA ALA A 161 -10.65 22.82 15.00
C ALA A 161 -11.69 23.50 15.93
N ASP A 162 -13.00 23.37 15.64
CA ASP A 162 -14.04 23.93 16.51
C ASP A 162 -14.01 23.26 17.90
N PRO A 163 -14.14 24.03 19.01
CA PRO A 163 -14.17 23.48 20.37
C PRO A 163 -15.23 22.38 20.62
N THR A 164 -16.25 22.25 19.75
CA THR A 164 -17.23 21.18 19.79
C THR A 164 -16.58 19.79 19.63
N TYR A 165 -15.47 19.71 18.90
CA TYR A 165 -14.76 18.45 18.61
C TYR A 165 -13.50 18.29 19.47
N ARG A 166 -13.44 18.96 20.62
CA ARG A 166 -12.32 18.88 21.56
C ARG A 166 -12.12 17.44 22.03
N ASP A 167 -10.85 16.97 21.96
CA ASP A 167 -10.40 15.64 22.33
C ASP A 167 -11.05 14.50 21.51
N LEU A 168 -11.59 14.76 20.31
CA LEU A 168 -12.28 13.76 19.50
C LEU A 168 -11.47 13.20 18.33
N LEU A 169 -10.44 13.91 17.86
CA LEU A 169 -9.68 13.54 16.65
C LEU A 169 -8.39 12.81 17.00
N VAL A 170 -8.10 11.71 16.33
CA VAL A 170 -6.77 11.11 16.24
C VAL A 170 -6.24 11.20 14.81
N VAL A 171 -4.96 11.53 14.69
CA VAL A 171 -4.21 11.62 13.44
C VAL A 171 -2.91 10.83 13.55
N GLU A 172 -2.23 10.57 12.45
CA GLU A 172 -0.93 9.93 12.47
C GLU A 172 0.20 10.95 12.32
N ASN A 173 1.38 10.56 12.79
CA ASN A 173 2.60 11.34 12.65
C ASN A 173 3.06 11.38 11.18
N PRO A 174 3.12 12.54 10.52
CA PRO A 174 3.51 12.67 9.11
C PRO A 174 4.97 12.30 8.82
N ALA A 175 5.80 12.15 9.85
CA ALA A 175 7.19 11.73 9.67
C ALA A 175 7.32 10.21 9.47
N SER A 176 6.38 9.42 9.97
CA SER A 176 6.38 7.95 9.92
C SER A 176 5.27 7.40 9.03
N SER A 177 4.10 8.02 9.03
CA SER A 177 2.88 7.53 8.42
C SER A 177 2.51 8.25 7.12
N SER A 178 2.13 7.48 6.12
CA SER A 178 1.63 7.97 4.84
C SER A 178 0.29 8.70 4.96
N PRO A 179 -0.78 8.13 5.57
CA PRO A 179 -2.01 8.87 5.78
C PRO A 179 -1.83 10.11 6.66
N GLY A 180 -0.93 10.08 7.66
CA GLY A 180 -0.59 11.28 8.44
C GLY A 180 0.04 12.38 7.58
N LEU A 181 0.92 12.02 6.65
CA LEU A 181 1.51 12.99 5.72
C LEU A 181 0.49 13.50 4.69
N ALA A 182 -0.39 12.63 4.21
CA ALA A 182 -1.48 13.03 3.31
C ALA A 182 -2.44 14.02 3.99
N PHE A 183 -2.79 13.81 5.26
CA PHE A 183 -3.62 14.74 6.03
C PHE A 183 -2.93 16.09 6.28
N LEU A 184 -1.62 16.07 6.57
CA LEU A 184 -0.83 17.31 6.61
C LEU A 184 -0.89 18.05 5.28
N MET A 185 -0.74 17.35 4.15
CA MET A 185 -0.81 17.95 2.82
C MET A 185 -2.21 18.44 2.47
N ALA A 186 -3.28 17.76 2.89
CA ALA A 186 -4.64 18.26 2.78
C ALA A 186 -4.80 19.61 3.46
N SER A 187 -4.28 19.73 4.70
CA SER A 187 -4.31 21.00 5.45
C SER A 187 -3.50 22.12 4.79
N ILE A 188 -2.35 21.80 4.18
CA ILE A 188 -1.54 22.75 3.42
C ILE A 188 -2.27 23.21 2.15
N ALA A 189 -2.90 22.28 1.44
CA ALA A 189 -3.66 22.60 0.23
C ALA A 189 -4.84 23.53 0.53
N GLU A 190 -5.55 23.30 1.65
CA GLU A 190 -6.71 24.08 2.05
C GLU A 190 -6.34 25.44 2.62
N PHE A 191 -5.38 25.51 3.54
CA PHE A 191 -5.08 26.73 4.31
C PHE A 191 -3.90 27.55 3.78
N GLY A 192 -3.14 27.02 2.80
CA GLY A 192 -1.93 27.70 2.31
C GLY A 192 -0.99 28.07 3.45
N ASP A 193 -0.58 29.33 3.54
CA ASP A 193 0.34 29.83 4.59
C ASP A 193 -0.26 29.74 6.02
N GLY A 194 -1.56 29.53 6.16
CA GLY A 194 -2.28 29.42 7.46
C GLY A 194 -2.25 28.01 8.07
N TRP A 195 -1.68 27.01 7.41
CA TRP A 195 -1.71 25.62 7.90
C TRP A 195 -1.08 25.42 9.29
N VAL A 196 -0.07 26.22 9.65
CA VAL A 196 0.58 26.14 10.97
C VAL A 196 -0.37 26.64 12.08
N ASP A 197 -1.13 27.70 11.81
CA ASP A 197 -2.13 28.21 12.75
C ASP A 197 -3.25 27.18 12.95
N TYR A 198 -3.71 26.53 11.86
CA TYR A 198 -4.69 25.45 11.92
C TYR A 198 -4.21 24.27 12.79
N TRP A 199 -2.98 23.79 12.63
CA TRP A 199 -2.42 22.75 13.47
C TRP A 199 -2.24 23.17 14.93
N THR A 200 -1.95 24.46 15.18
CA THR A 200 -1.92 25.00 16.55
C THR A 200 -3.32 24.94 17.18
N GLU A 201 -4.37 25.28 16.42
CA GLU A 201 -5.76 25.15 16.87
C GLU A 201 -6.16 23.69 17.13
N LEU A 202 -5.74 22.73 16.30
CA LEU A 202 -5.96 21.30 16.54
C LEU A 202 -5.26 20.81 17.82
N VAL A 203 -4.03 21.26 18.09
CA VAL A 203 -3.31 20.96 19.34
C VAL A 203 -4.05 21.55 20.55
N ASP A 204 -4.49 22.80 20.48
CA ASP A 204 -5.28 23.44 21.54
C ASP A 204 -6.64 22.73 21.72
N ASN A 205 -7.13 22.07 20.67
CA ASN A 205 -8.36 21.26 20.67
C ASN A 205 -8.13 19.80 21.06
N GLY A 206 -6.90 19.41 21.45
CA GLY A 206 -6.59 18.11 22.02
C GLY A 206 -6.52 16.97 20.99
N VAL A 207 -6.02 17.27 19.78
CA VAL A 207 -5.73 16.23 18.79
C VAL A 207 -4.78 15.19 19.36
N ASP A 208 -5.11 13.90 19.21
CA ASP A 208 -4.24 12.79 19.55
C ASP A 208 -3.36 12.41 18.35
N VAL A 209 -2.12 11.99 18.59
CA VAL A 209 -1.17 11.64 17.53
C VAL A 209 -0.65 10.22 17.75
N ALA A 210 -0.96 9.33 16.81
CA ALA A 210 -0.44 7.97 16.75
C ALA A 210 0.83 7.90 15.86
N ASP A 211 1.66 6.88 16.07
CA ASP A 211 2.88 6.70 15.27
C ASP A 211 2.59 6.21 13.84
N GLY A 212 1.46 5.49 13.62
CA GLY A 212 1.04 4.96 12.35
C GLY A 212 -0.45 4.65 12.28
N TRP A 213 -0.92 4.29 11.09
CA TRP A 213 -2.33 4.06 10.81
C TRP A 213 -2.93 2.91 11.64
N THR A 214 -2.20 1.81 11.79
CA THR A 214 -2.67 0.64 12.57
C THR A 214 -2.99 1.02 14.01
N GLU A 215 -2.12 1.81 14.66
CA GLU A 215 -2.38 2.33 16.02
C GLU A 215 -3.56 3.30 16.03
N ALA A 216 -3.63 4.27 15.10
CA ALA A 216 -4.72 5.23 15.05
C ALA A 216 -6.08 4.54 14.88
N TYR A 217 -6.17 3.61 13.94
CA TYR A 217 -7.44 3.00 13.52
C TYR A 217 -7.94 1.92 14.48
N TYR A 218 -7.05 1.06 15.01
CA TYR A 218 -7.44 -0.07 15.85
C TYR A 218 -7.30 0.18 17.35
N ASP A 219 -6.36 1.05 17.80
CA ASP A 219 -6.11 1.25 19.21
C ASP A 219 -6.72 2.56 19.75
N ARG A 220 -6.90 3.60 18.90
CA ARG A 220 -7.35 4.93 19.32
C ARG A 220 -8.76 5.27 18.86
N PHE A 221 -9.18 4.81 17.70
CA PHE A 221 -10.51 5.09 17.13
C PHE A 221 -11.58 4.23 17.77
N SER A 222 -12.72 4.83 18.15
CA SER A 222 -13.82 4.13 18.81
C SER A 222 -14.67 3.30 17.85
N GLY A 223 -14.70 3.65 16.55
CA GLY A 223 -15.54 2.99 15.56
C GLY A 223 -15.12 1.57 15.19
N THR A 224 -13.88 1.18 15.50
CA THR A 224 -13.33 -0.15 15.12
C THR A 224 -12.66 -0.89 16.27
N GLY A 225 -12.37 -0.23 17.38
CA GLY A 225 -11.61 -0.78 18.50
C GLY A 225 -12.12 -0.32 19.86
N ASP A 226 -11.25 -0.47 20.86
CA ASP A 226 -11.50 -0.05 22.24
C ASP A 226 -11.07 1.42 22.50
N GLY A 227 -10.78 2.17 21.44
CA GLY A 227 -10.34 3.57 21.52
C GLY A 227 -11.45 4.51 21.99
N ASP A 228 -11.07 5.77 22.26
CA ASP A 228 -11.98 6.81 22.76
C ASP A 228 -12.08 8.02 21.80
N ARG A 229 -11.49 7.94 20.60
CA ARG A 229 -11.52 8.99 19.58
C ARG A 229 -12.54 8.67 18.49
N PRO A 230 -13.66 9.39 18.39
CA PRO A 230 -14.69 9.10 17.38
C PRO A 230 -14.39 9.68 16.00
N LEU A 231 -13.26 10.37 15.82
CA LEU A 231 -12.74 10.87 14.54
C LEU A 231 -11.33 10.36 14.33
N VAL A 232 -11.04 9.82 13.16
CA VAL A 232 -9.71 9.30 12.80
C VAL A 232 -9.36 9.68 11.37
N VAL A 233 -8.09 9.98 11.12
CA VAL A 233 -7.57 10.05 9.75
C VAL A 233 -7.44 8.62 9.23
N SER A 234 -8.09 8.32 8.12
CA SER A 234 -8.09 7.00 7.46
C SER A 234 -8.44 7.16 5.98
N TYR A 235 -9.12 6.20 5.39
CA TYR A 235 -9.43 6.23 3.96
C TYR A 235 -10.93 6.36 3.69
N GLY A 236 -11.29 7.00 2.57
CA GLY A 236 -12.65 6.98 2.04
C GLY A 236 -13.16 5.57 1.77
N SER A 237 -12.26 4.64 1.60
CA SER A 237 -12.53 3.22 1.35
C SER A 237 -12.45 2.32 2.59
N SER A 238 -12.31 2.86 3.81
CA SER A 238 -12.31 2.08 5.05
C SER A 238 -13.66 1.46 5.43
N PRO A 239 -14.83 2.11 5.24
CA PRO A 239 -16.10 1.58 5.72
C PRO A 239 -16.48 0.17 5.23
N PRO A 240 -16.15 -0.29 4.00
CA PRO A 240 -16.34 -1.68 3.59
C PRO A 240 -15.68 -2.71 4.51
N ALA A 241 -14.55 -2.37 5.15
CA ALA A 241 -13.82 -3.29 6.02
C ALA A 241 -14.67 -3.70 7.23
N GLU A 242 -15.47 -2.77 7.79
CA GLU A 242 -16.33 -3.04 8.93
C GLU A 242 -17.40 -4.08 8.60
N VAL A 243 -17.91 -4.05 7.36
CA VAL A 243 -18.91 -5.02 6.90
C VAL A 243 -18.28 -6.38 6.61
N VAL A 244 -17.07 -6.39 5.99
CA VAL A 244 -16.36 -7.62 5.64
C VAL A 244 -15.87 -8.37 6.87
N PHE A 245 -15.37 -7.67 7.88
CA PHE A 245 -14.77 -8.26 9.08
C PHE A 245 -15.72 -8.36 10.27
N ALA A 246 -17.00 -7.96 10.10
CA ALA A 246 -17.98 -8.09 11.17
C ALA A 246 -18.12 -9.54 11.62
N GLU A 247 -17.98 -9.82 12.94
CA GLU A 247 -18.20 -11.15 13.53
C GLU A 247 -19.62 -11.69 13.26
N THR A 248 -20.59 -10.79 13.24
CA THR A 248 -21.98 -11.05 12.86
C THR A 248 -22.30 -10.23 11.63
N PRO A 249 -22.90 -10.83 10.57
CA PRO A 249 -23.24 -10.08 9.37
C PRO A 249 -24.04 -8.80 9.67
N ILE A 250 -23.59 -7.69 9.14
CA ILE A 250 -24.23 -6.37 9.23
C ILE A 250 -24.57 -5.87 7.82
N ASP A 251 -25.64 -5.08 7.70
CA ASP A 251 -26.11 -4.54 6.42
C ASP A 251 -25.69 -3.07 6.20
N ALA A 252 -24.94 -2.50 7.16
CA ALA A 252 -24.44 -1.12 7.10
C ALA A 252 -23.07 -1.03 7.77
N ALA A 253 -22.21 -0.17 7.26
CA ALA A 253 -20.94 0.14 7.91
C ALA A 253 -21.16 0.87 9.24
N THR A 254 -20.30 0.64 10.22
CA THR A 254 -20.30 1.30 11.53
C THR A 254 -19.59 2.64 11.51
N THR A 255 -18.80 2.87 10.47
CA THR A 255 -18.03 4.09 10.26
C THR A 255 -18.50 4.85 9.03
N GLY A 256 -18.32 6.17 9.04
CA GLY A 256 -18.61 7.05 7.92
C GLY A 256 -17.40 7.90 7.54
N VAL A 257 -17.51 8.66 6.45
CA VAL A 257 -16.41 9.45 5.88
C VAL A 257 -16.84 10.91 5.71
N LEU A 258 -15.96 11.83 6.09
CA LEU A 258 -16.10 13.26 5.82
C LEU A 258 -15.44 13.57 4.46
N ALA A 259 -16.20 13.54 3.38
CA ALA A 259 -15.69 13.59 2.01
C ALA A 259 -14.91 14.88 1.67
N ASP A 260 -15.24 16.01 2.33
CA ASP A 260 -14.60 17.31 2.10
C ASP A 260 -13.26 17.47 2.88
N THR A 261 -12.76 16.37 3.51
CA THR A 261 -11.46 16.37 4.21
C THR A 261 -10.38 15.59 3.46
N CYS A 262 -10.66 15.08 2.28
CA CYS A 262 -9.88 14.06 1.60
C CYS A 262 -8.70 14.62 0.82
N PHE A 263 -7.61 13.83 0.79
CA PHE A 263 -6.44 14.03 -0.07
C PHE A 263 -6.21 12.78 -0.92
N ARG A 264 -6.00 12.95 -2.25
CA ARG A 264 -5.73 11.83 -3.16
C ARG A 264 -4.36 11.20 -2.89
N GLN A 265 -4.36 9.92 -2.57
CA GLN A 265 -3.16 9.10 -2.44
C GLN A 265 -3.10 8.09 -3.58
N ILE A 266 -1.91 7.93 -4.18
CA ILE A 266 -1.63 6.93 -5.22
C ILE A 266 -0.41 6.17 -4.78
N GLU A 267 -0.48 4.84 -4.72
CA GLU A 267 0.63 3.98 -4.32
C GLU A 267 1.34 3.35 -5.50
N PHE A 268 2.64 3.21 -5.34
CA PHE A 268 3.53 2.72 -6.38
C PHE A 268 4.34 1.52 -5.90
N ALA A 269 4.68 0.64 -6.85
CA ALA A 269 5.74 -0.33 -6.70
C ALA A 269 6.95 0.06 -7.56
N GLY A 270 8.14 -0.36 -7.12
CA GLY A 270 9.38 -0.16 -7.85
C GLY A 270 10.39 -1.25 -7.60
N ILE A 271 11.25 -1.50 -8.58
CA ILE A 271 12.38 -2.41 -8.47
C ILE A 271 13.47 -1.71 -7.68
N LEU A 272 13.90 -2.30 -6.57
CA LEU A 272 14.94 -1.71 -5.73
C LEU A 272 16.30 -1.76 -6.45
N ARG A 273 16.94 -0.60 -6.58
CA ARG A 273 18.23 -0.48 -7.24
C ARG A 273 19.29 -1.28 -6.50
N GLY A 274 19.98 -2.16 -7.22
CA GLY A 274 21.03 -3.02 -6.70
C GLY A 274 20.53 -4.40 -6.29
N THR A 275 19.29 -4.78 -6.64
CA THR A 275 18.82 -6.15 -6.56
C THR A 275 19.71 -7.10 -7.36
N ASP A 276 19.94 -8.30 -6.85
CA ASP A 276 20.64 -9.38 -7.55
C ASP A 276 19.72 -10.15 -8.52
N SER A 277 18.38 -9.87 -8.50
CA SER A 277 17.35 -10.58 -9.26
C SER A 277 16.49 -9.64 -10.12
N PRO A 278 17.09 -8.79 -10.99
CA PRO A 278 16.33 -7.75 -11.70
C PRO A 278 15.29 -8.28 -12.71
N ASP A 279 15.51 -9.46 -13.30
CA ASP A 279 14.59 -10.05 -14.26
C ASP A 279 13.36 -10.66 -13.57
N GLU A 280 13.52 -11.24 -12.40
CA GLU A 280 12.45 -11.73 -11.53
C GLU A 280 11.66 -10.58 -10.92
N ALA A 281 12.34 -9.51 -10.49
CA ALA A 281 11.72 -8.31 -9.96
C ALA A 281 10.80 -7.62 -10.99
N ARG A 282 11.20 -7.59 -12.27
CA ARG A 282 10.36 -7.09 -13.37
C ARG A 282 9.08 -7.91 -13.53
N GLN A 283 9.20 -9.24 -13.46
CA GLN A 283 8.03 -10.13 -13.54
C GLN A 283 7.07 -9.89 -12.38
N LEU A 284 7.59 -9.66 -11.17
CA LEU A 284 6.74 -9.34 -10.03
C LEU A 284 6.05 -7.99 -10.20
N VAL A 285 6.74 -6.94 -10.65
CA VAL A 285 6.11 -5.62 -10.91
C VAL A 285 5.02 -5.73 -11.98
N ASP A 286 5.25 -6.48 -13.06
CA ASP A 286 4.22 -6.76 -14.08
C ASP A 286 3.01 -7.49 -13.48
N PHE A 287 3.24 -8.43 -12.56
CA PHE A 287 2.18 -9.16 -11.89
C PHE A 287 1.37 -8.27 -10.94
N LEU A 288 1.99 -7.35 -10.19
CA LEU A 288 1.31 -6.43 -9.26
C LEU A 288 0.27 -5.54 -9.96
N ILE A 289 0.40 -5.28 -11.27
CA ILE A 289 -0.58 -4.51 -12.06
C ILE A 289 -1.50 -5.39 -12.92
N SER A 290 -1.33 -6.71 -12.88
CA SER A 290 -2.20 -7.65 -13.59
C SER A 290 -3.61 -7.65 -13.00
N ALA A 291 -4.62 -7.98 -13.82
CA ALA A 291 -5.99 -8.10 -13.33
C ALA A 291 -6.13 -9.14 -12.20
N GLU A 292 -5.28 -10.16 -12.18
CA GLU A 292 -5.28 -11.20 -11.16
C GLU A 292 -4.92 -10.66 -9.78
N PHE A 293 -3.79 -9.96 -9.65
CA PHE A 293 -3.39 -9.35 -8.36
C PHE A 293 -4.30 -8.20 -7.99
N GLN A 294 -4.62 -7.34 -8.94
CA GLN A 294 -5.43 -6.15 -8.76
C GLN A 294 -6.86 -6.44 -8.27
N SER A 295 -7.44 -7.60 -8.63
CA SER A 295 -8.77 -8.01 -8.15
C SER A 295 -8.81 -8.34 -6.65
N GLU A 296 -7.65 -8.57 -6.03
CA GLU A 296 -7.55 -8.87 -4.61
C GLU A 296 -7.38 -7.61 -3.73
N LEU A 297 -7.02 -6.45 -4.31
CA LEU A 297 -6.70 -5.25 -3.55
C LEU A 297 -7.87 -4.72 -2.72
N ALA A 298 -9.04 -4.61 -3.32
CA ALA A 298 -10.20 -4.00 -2.67
C ALA A 298 -10.64 -4.70 -1.37
N LEU A 299 -10.50 -6.03 -1.27
CA LEU A 299 -10.92 -6.79 -0.08
C LEU A 299 -9.78 -7.15 0.87
N ASN A 300 -8.55 -6.81 0.54
CA ASN A 300 -7.40 -7.10 1.40
C ASN A 300 -6.66 -5.85 1.88
N LEU A 301 -6.59 -4.81 1.05
CA LEU A 301 -5.95 -3.53 1.38
C LEU A 301 -6.95 -2.37 1.47
N PHE A 302 -8.19 -2.59 1.04
CA PHE A 302 -9.25 -1.58 1.03
C PHE A 302 -8.85 -0.30 0.26
N VAL A 303 -8.23 -0.49 -0.90
CA VAL A 303 -7.83 0.53 -1.86
C VAL A 303 -8.44 0.25 -3.23
N TYR A 304 -8.43 1.23 -4.12
CA TYR A 304 -8.92 1.08 -5.48
C TYR A 304 -7.80 0.57 -6.39
N PRO A 305 -8.05 -0.48 -7.20
CA PRO A 305 -7.05 -0.97 -8.16
C PRO A 305 -6.75 0.10 -9.22
N ALA A 306 -5.47 0.24 -9.58
CA ALA A 306 -5.05 1.11 -10.69
C ALA A 306 -5.47 0.56 -12.06
N ASN A 307 -5.68 -0.75 -12.16
CA ASN A 307 -6.12 -1.43 -13.39
C ASN A 307 -7.62 -1.24 -13.61
N THR A 308 -7.96 -0.49 -14.66
CA THR A 308 -9.35 -0.11 -15.00
C THR A 308 -10.21 -1.28 -15.49
N GLY A 309 -9.61 -2.43 -15.79
CA GLY A 309 -10.31 -3.65 -16.19
C GLY A 309 -10.84 -4.51 -15.04
N VAL A 310 -10.56 -4.12 -13.78
CA VAL A 310 -10.99 -4.85 -12.58
C VAL A 310 -12.32 -4.33 -12.07
N GLU A 311 -13.27 -5.24 -11.83
CA GLU A 311 -14.55 -4.90 -11.22
C GLU A 311 -14.43 -4.87 -9.69
N LEU A 312 -14.98 -3.83 -9.06
CA LEU A 312 -15.00 -3.70 -7.61
C LEU A 312 -16.05 -4.63 -6.98
N PRO A 313 -15.77 -5.23 -5.82
CA PRO A 313 -16.76 -5.98 -5.04
C PRO A 313 -17.96 -5.12 -4.66
N GLN A 314 -19.16 -5.73 -4.57
CA GLN A 314 -20.40 -5.00 -4.25
C GLN A 314 -20.31 -4.23 -2.93
N VAL A 315 -19.72 -4.83 -1.88
CA VAL A 315 -19.53 -4.17 -0.58
C VAL A 315 -18.69 -2.90 -0.70
N PHE A 316 -17.73 -2.88 -1.63
CA PHE A 316 -16.88 -1.72 -1.87
C PHE A 316 -17.66 -0.61 -2.57
N THR A 317 -18.48 -0.95 -3.56
CA THR A 317 -19.34 0.03 -4.25
C THR A 317 -20.48 0.53 -3.38
N ASP A 318 -20.93 -0.24 -2.40
CA ASP A 318 -22.03 0.14 -1.51
C ASP A 318 -21.58 1.06 -0.36
N PHE A 319 -20.36 0.92 0.15
CA PHE A 319 -19.93 1.56 1.39
C PHE A 319 -18.67 2.43 1.27
N ALA A 320 -17.83 2.24 0.27
CA ALA A 320 -16.67 3.12 0.08
C ALA A 320 -17.11 4.49 -0.46
N VAL A 321 -16.46 5.54 0.01
CA VAL A 321 -16.72 6.92 -0.42
C VAL A 321 -15.59 7.38 -1.34
N VAL A 322 -15.94 7.79 -2.55
CA VAL A 322 -15.05 8.46 -3.49
C VAL A 322 -15.38 9.95 -3.46
N PRO A 323 -14.48 10.81 -2.98
CA PRO A 323 -14.73 12.25 -2.98
C PRO A 323 -14.78 12.79 -4.42
N GLU A 324 -15.65 13.78 -4.67
CA GLU A 324 -15.77 14.39 -6.00
C GLU A 324 -14.51 15.22 -6.37
N ASP A 325 -13.90 15.90 -5.39
CA ASP A 325 -12.76 16.81 -5.59
C ASP A 325 -11.78 16.69 -4.42
N PRO A 326 -11.04 15.57 -4.31
CA PRO A 326 -10.07 15.41 -3.23
C PRO A 326 -8.92 16.40 -3.40
N ALA A 327 -8.39 16.91 -2.29
CA ALA A 327 -7.22 17.78 -2.32
C ALA A 327 -6.02 17.07 -2.97
N THR A 328 -5.24 17.85 -3.69
CA THR A 328 -3.96 17.42 -4.29
C THR A 328 -2.94 18.53 -4.16
N LEU A 329 -1.66 18.19 -4.23
CA LEU A 329 -0.57 19.16 -4.34
C LEU A 329 0.32 18.80 -5.52
N ASP A 330 0.88 19.83 -6.15
CA ASP A 330 1.86 19.65 -7.21
C ASP A 330 3.07 18.84 -6.70
N PRO A 331 3.48 17.76 -7.40
CA PRO A 331 4.61 16.91 -7.01
C PRO A 331 5.93 17.67 -6.78
N GLU A 332 6.20 18.73 -7.58
CA GLU A 332 7.41 19.55 -7.41
C GLU A 332 7.33 20.38 -6.13
N VAL A 333 6.13 20.84 -5.75
CA VAL A 333 5.88 21.56 -4.50
C VAL A 333 6.08 20.62 -3.31
N ILE A 334 5.58 19.38 -3.39
CA ILE A 334 5.81 18.33 -2.38
C ILE A 334 7.31 18.06 -2.26
N ALA A 335 7.99 17.78 -3.37
CA ALA A 335 9.42 17.47 -3.41
C ALA A 335 10.27 18.54 -2.70
N THR A 336 9.95 19.81 -2.98
CA THR A 336 10.72 20.95 -2.45
C THR A 336 10.47 21.19 -0.96
N ASN A 337 9.26 20.97 -0.46
CA ASN A 337 8.84 21.51 0.86
C ASN A 337 8.59 20.41 1.89
N ARG A 338 8.36 19.15 1.52
CA ARG A 338 7.95 18.06 2.43
C ARG A 338 8.78 17.99 3.71
N ALA A 339 10.12 18.01 3.58
CA ALA A 339 11.01 17.92 4.76
C ALA A 339 10.81 19.08 5.72
N ALA A 340 10.69 20.30 5.19
CA ALA A 340 10.46 21.51 6.01
C ALA A 340 9.06 21.53 6.63
N TRP A 341 8.05 21.02 5.93
CA TRP A 341 6.69 20.88 6.47
C TRP A 341 6.65 19.90 7.63
N ILE A 342 7.24 18.70 7.47
CA ILE A 342 7.34 17.69 8.54
C ILE A 342 8.10 18.25 9.76
N GLU A 343 9.23 18.94 9.55
CA GLU A 343 9.98 19.57 10.65
C GLU A 343 9.15 20.63 11.38
N THR A 344 8.45 21.49 10.62
CA THR A 344 7.60 22.55 11.19
C THR A 344 6.42 21.95 11.95
N TRP A 345 5.76 20.95 11.38
CA TRP A 345 4.67 20.22 12.03
C TRP A 345 5.14 19.58 13.35
N THR A 346 6.28 18.87 13.32
CA THR A 346 6.87 18.24 14.51
C THR A 346 7.14 19.24 15.63
N ASN A 347 7.64 20.44 15.27
CA ASN A 347 7.90 21.49 16.24
C ASN A 347 6.61 22.15 16.79
N THR A 348 5.53 22.17 15.99
CA THR A 348 4.23 22.75 16.37
C THR A 348 3.40 21.78 17.21
N VAL A 349 3.37 20.49 16.83
CA VAL A 349 2.43 19.51 17.37
C VAL A 349 3.04 18.67 18.49
N LEU A 350 4.32 18.27 18.38
CA LEU A 350 4.94 17.32 19.32
C LEU A 350 5.86 17.99 20.36
N ARG A 351 6.03 19.31 20.36
CA ARG A 351 6.91 20.04 21.29
C ARG A 351 6.20 21.21 21.92
#